data_465890bd77e246a10ead3c91c42fe08a
#
_entry.id   465890bd77e246a10ead3c91c42fe08a
#
_cell.length_a   1.000
_cell.length_b   1.000
_cell.length_c   1.000
_cell.angle_alpha   90.00
_cell.angle_beta   90.00
_cell.angle_gamma   90.00
#
_symmetry.space_group_name_H-M   'P 1'
#
loop_
_entity.id
_entity.type
_entity.pdbx_description
1 polymer ?
#
loop_
_entity_poly.entity_id
_entity_poly.type
_entity_poly.pdbx_seq_one_letter_code
_entity_poly.pdbx_strand_id
1 'polypeptide(L)'
;MRVGYARVSTHEQNLDLQLDELKRAGCEEIFTDKISGSVSERPGLDKLQNYLRKGDVLVVWRLDRLGRSLKHLIAYVAKLEEKGIGFHSITESINTETSSGKFMFHVFGALSEFERNLIKERTLAGLEAARARGRQGGRPEKLSDEQKELARTLYANKKHSIQSICKMVGVGKTTLYKYINN
;
A
#
# COMPACT_ATOMS: atom_id res chain seq x y z
N MET A 1 -9.72 28.17 9.24
CA MET A 1 -8.38 28.40 8.67
C MET A 1 -8.11 27.38 7.56
N ARG A 2 -7.39 27.75 6.49
CA ARG A 2 -6.98 26.83 5.43
C ARG A 2 -5.55 26.38 5.66
N VAL A 3 -5.32 25.06 5.73
CA VAL A 3 -4.01 24.47 6.00
C VAL A 3 -3.63 23.57 4.84
N GLY A 4 -2.50 23.87 4.21
CA GLY A 4 -2.02 23.16 3.04
C GLY A 4 -1.16 21.93 3.38
N TYR A 5 -1.23 20.91 2.52
CA TYR A 5 -0.28 19.80 2.55
C TYR A 5 0.28 19.54 1.16
N ALA A 6 1.61 19.49 1.06
CA ALA A 6 2.33 19.17 -0.16
C ALA A 6 3.26 17.96 0.05
N ARG A 7 3.36 17.11 -0.96
CA ARG A 7 4.23 15.94 -0.94
C ARG A 7 4.95 15.77 -2.26
N VAL A 8 6.27 15.56 -2.20
CA VAL A 8 7.09 15.25 -3.38
C VAL A 8 7.89 13.97 -3.16
N SER A 9 8.20 13.27 -4.26
CA SER A 9 9.26 12.26 -4.26
C SER A 9 10.62 12.95 -4.43
N THR A 10 11.72 12.28 -4.07
CA THR A 10 13.09 12.84 -4.20
C THR A 10 13.46 13.22 -5.64
N HIS A 11 12.74 12.72 -6.65
CA HIS A 11 12.96 12.99 -8.07
C HIS A 11 12.00 14.03 -8.68
N GLU A 12 10.98 14.49 -7.93
CA GLU A 12 10.01 15.47 -8.44
C GLU A 12 10.42 16.90 -8.09
N GLN A 13 10.61 17.72 -9.12
CA GLN A 13 10.92 19.15 -9.01
C GLN A 13 9.68 20.03 -8.75
N ASN A 14 8.51 19.45 -8.51
CA ASN A 14 7.23 20.18 -8.51
C ASN A 14 6.75 20.62 -7.10
N LEU A 15 7.64 20.78 -6.12
CA LEU A 15 7.23 21.29 -4.81
C LEU A 15 6.78 22.74 -4.91
N ASP A 16 7.52 23.57 -5.65
CA ASP A 16 7.23 24.99 -5.78
C ASP A 16 5.86 25.23 -6.42
N LEU A 17 5.51 24.47 -7.47
CA LEU A 17 4.19 24.53 -8.08
C LEU A 17 3.08 24.20 -7.06
N GLN A 18 3.25 23.17 -6.24
CA GLN A 18 2.26 22.81 -5.23
C GLN A 18 2.13 23.90 -4.17
N LEU A 19 3.26 24.48 -3.72
CA LEU A 19 3.27 25.55 -2.75
C LEU A 19 2.57 26.80 -3.28
N ASP A 20 2.79 27.17 -4.55
CA ASP A 20 2.17 28.32 -5.18
C ASP A 20 0.66 28.14 -5.30
N GLU A 21 0.19 26.95 -5.73
CA GLU A 21 -1.25 26.66 -5.82
C GLU A 21 -1.92 26.66 -4.44
N LEU A 22 -1.26 26.10 -3.41
CA LEU A 22 -1.76 26.12 -2.04
C LEU A 22 -1.84 27.55 -1.48
N LYS A 23 -0.85 28.39 -1.75
CA LYS A 23 -0.88 29.82 -1.39
C LYS A 23 -2.00 30.56 -2.10
N ARG A 24 -2.19 30.34 -3.42
CA ARG A 24 -3.31 30.91 -4.18
C ARG A 24 -4.68 30.47 -3.65
N ALA A 25 -4.77 29.24 -3.14
CA ALA A 25 -5.98 28.74 -2.48
C ALA A 25 -6.22 29.33 -1.09
N GLY A 26 -5.34 30.22 -0.62
CA GLY A 26 -5.46 30.92 0.67
C GLY A 26 -5.01 30.09 1.87
N CYS A 27 -4.09 29.16 1.69
CA CYS A 27 -3.50 28.44 2.81
C CYS A 27 -2.60 29.36 3.64
N GLU A 28 -2.87 29.41 4.93
CA GLU A 28 -2.12 30.24 5.91
C GLU A 28 -0.88 29.50 6.41
N GLU A 29 -0.96 28.18 6.55
CA GLU A 29 0.13 27.28 6.89
C GLU A 29 0.22 26.14 5.89
N ILE A 30 1.46 25.70 5.56
CA ILE A 30 1.68 24.59 4.63
C ILE A 30 2.69 23.61 5.22
N PHE A 31 2.27 22.37 5.39
CA PHE A 31 3.12 21.26 5.81
C PHE A 31 3.62 20.49 4.60
N THR A 32 4.88 20.04 4.64
CA THR A 32 5.50 19.37 3.51
C THR A 32 6.16 18.07 3.93
N ASP A 33 6.10 17.05 3.05
CA ASP A 33 6.89 15.84 3.14
C ASP A 33 7.69 15.61 1.87
N LYS A 34 8.97 15.27 2.04
CA LYS A 34 9.84 14.81 0.97
C LYS A 34 10.15 13.34 1.19
N ILE A 35 9.55 12.46 0.37
CA ILE A 35 9.61 11.01 0.58
C ILE A 35 10.54 10.38 -0.46
N SER A 36 11.59 9.70 0.00
CA SER A 36 12.43 8.85 -0.87
C SER A 36 11.92 7.40 -0.84
N GLY A 37 11.68 6.85 -2.00
CA GLY A 37 11.38 5.44 -2.35
C GLY A 37 10.75 4.52 -1.28
N SER A 38 11.52 4.03 -0.34
CA SER A 38 11.10 3.03 0.65
C SER A 38 10.63 3.57 1.99
N VAL A 39 10.82 4.87 2.28
CA VAL A 39 10.47 5.46 3.58
C VAL A 39 8.98 5.70 3.68
N SER A 40 8.36 5.03 4.66
CA SER A 40 6.91 5.10 4.90
C SER A 40 6.48 6.28 5.76
N GLU A 41 7.41 6.92 6.46
CA GLU A 41 7.14 7.97 7.44
C GLU A 41 6.78 9.30 6.78
N ARG A 42 5.79 9.98 7.35
CA ARG A 42 5.31 11.30 6.89
C ARG A 42 5.25 12.27 8.05
N PRO A 43 6.41 12.73 8.53
CA PRO A 43 6.47 13.61 9.70
C PRO A 43 5.73 14.95 9.49
N GLY A 44 5.67 15.44 8.26
CA GLY A 44 4.87 16.61 7.90
C GLY A 44 3.37 16.37 8.03
N LEU A 45 2.89 15.21 7.58
CA LEU A 45 1.49 14.83 7.72
C LEU A 45 1.10 14.60 9.19
N ASP A 46 1.99 14.01 9.98
CA ASP A 46 1.75 13.78 11.41
C ASP A 46 1.68 15.11 12.18
N LYS A 47 2.59 16.06 11.88
CA LYS A 47 2.53 17.42 12.44
C LYS A 47 1.24 18.12 12.04
N LEU A 48 0.84 18.02 10.77
CA LEU A 48 -0.40 18.58 10.25
C LEU A 48 -1.62 18.03 11.01
N GLN A 49 -1.68 16.70 11.24
CA GLN A 49 -2.81 16.09 11.97
C GLN A 49 -2.96 16.61 13.39
N ASN A 50 -1.84 16.92 14.06
CA ASN A 50 -1.83 17.48 15.40
C ASN A 50 -2.12 19.00 15.42
N TYR A 51 -1.91 19.67 14.28
CA TYR A 51 -2.14 21.11 14.13
C TYR A 51 -3.61 21.43 13.83
N LEU A 52 -4.27 20.62 12.99
CA LEU A 52 -5.65 20.82 12.54
C LEU A 52 -6.67 20.80 13.68
N ARG A 53 -7.59 21.75 13.64
CA ARG A 53 -8.68 21.91 14.62
C ARG A 53 -10.04 21.86 13.93
N LYS A 54 -11.08 21.64 14.70
CA LYS A 54 -12.47 21.72 14.22
C LYS A 54 -12.73 23.07 13.55
N GLY A 55 -13.29 23.04 12.35
CA GLY A 55 -13.55 24.22 11.52
C GLY A 55 -12.42 24.61 10.56
N ASP A 56 -11.25 23.94 10.66
CA ASP A 56 -10.19 24.10 9.66
C ASP A 56 -10.51 23.33 8.38
N VAL A 57 -9.80 23.66 7.30
CA VAL A 57 -9.91 22.98 5.98
C VAL A 57 -8.52 22.53 5.57
N LEU A 58 -8.34 21.21 5.43
CA LEU A 58 -7.14 20.65 4.81
C LEU A 58 -7.22 20.84 3.29
N VAL A 59 -6.22 21.51 2.72
CA VAL A 59 -6.11 21.74 1.29
C VAL A 59 -4.94 20.97 0.71
N VAL A 60 -5.16 20.27 -0.41
CA VAL A 60 -4.11 19.60 -1.17
C VAL A 60 -4.17 20.03 -2.64
N TRP A 61 -3.04 20.04 -3.31
CA TRP A 61 -3.03 20.32 -4.74
C TRP A 61 -3.75 19.24 -5.54
N ARG A 62 -3.50 17.93 -5.21
CA ARG A 62 -4.11 16.75 -5.83
C ARG A 62 -4.34 15.65 -4.79
N LEU A 63 -5.33 14.79 -5.04
CA LEU A 63 -5.68 13.67 -4.16
C LEU A 63 -4.52 12.70 -3.91
N ASP A 64 -3.68 12.46 -4.93
CA ASP A 64 -2.53 11.55 -4.86
C ASP A 64 -1.40 12.08 -3.94
N ARG A 65 -1.40 13.36 -3.62
CA ARG A 65 -0.45 13.95 -2.65
C ARG A 65 -0.77 13.54 -1.22
N LEU A 66 -2.03 13.34 -0.87
CA LEU A 66 -2.46 12.94 0.47
C LEU A 66 -2.51 11.42 0.65
N GLY A 67 -3.22 10.71 -0.23
CA GLY A 67 -3.42 9.27 -0.15
C GLY A 67 -2.34 8.45 -0.86
N ARG A 68 -1.97 7.29 -0.31
CA ARG A 68 -1.16 6.27 -1.00
C ARG A 68 -2.03 5.34 -1.86
N SER A 69 -3.30 5.28 -1.54
CA SER A 69 -4.34 4.59 -2.28
C SER A 69 -5.64 5.33 -2.06
N LEU A 70 -6.59 5.15 -2.95
CA LEU A 70 -7.91 5.78 -2.82
C LEU A 70 -8.62 5.33 -1.54
N LYS A 71 -8.48 4.05 -1.15
CA LYS A 71 -9.00 3.54 0.13
C LYS A 71 -8.43 4.29 1.33
N HIS A 72 -7.11 4.52 1.35
CA HIS A 72 -6.46 5.26 2.43
C HIS A 72 -6.91 6.72 2.46
N LEU A 73 -7.07 7.35 1.29
CA LEU A 73 -7.57 8.71 1.17
C LEU A 73 -8.98 8.84 1.74
N ILE A 74 -9.89 7.93 1.37
CA ILE A 74 -11.29 7.92 1.84
C ILE A 74 -11.34 7.79 3.36
N ALA A 75 -10.61 6.82 3.93
CA ALA A 75 -10.55 6.62 5.37
C ALA A 75 -9.96 7.84 6.10
N TYR A 76 -9.00 8.51 5.47
CA TYR A 76 -8.38 9.71 6.04
C TYR A 76 -9.34 10.89 6.05
N VAL A 77 -10.03 11.17 4.93
CA VAL A 77 -10.99 12.28 4.83
C VAL A 77 -12.22 12.03 5.71
N ALA A 78 -12.69 10.79 5.83
CA ALA A 78 -13.76 10.44 6.78
C ALA A 78 -13.37 10.79 8.23
N LYS A 79 -12.12 10.51 8.64
CA LYS A 79 -11.60 10.92 9.96
C LYS A 79 -11.52 12.44 10.14
N LEU A 80 -11.23 13.18 9.07
CA LEU A 80 -11.27 14.65 9.11
C LEU A 80 -12.70 15.13 9.32
N GLU A 81 -13.67 14.55 8.62
CA GLU A 81 -15.09 14.90 8.74
C GLU A 81 -15.62 14.59 10.16
N GLU A 82 -15.27 13.45 10.75
CA GLU A 82 -15.60 13.10 12.15
C GLU A 82 -15.06 14.14 13.16
N LYS A 83 -13.89 14.73 12.84
CA LYS A 83 -13.31 15.81 13.66
C LYS A 83 -13.86 17.20 13.31
N GLY A 84 -14.78 17.31 12.35
CA GLY A 84 -15.32 18.58 11.87
C GLY A 84 -14.31 19.40 11.08
N ILE A 85 -13.36 18.76 10.40
CA ILE A 85 -12.34 19.39 9.54
C ILE A 85 -12.76 19.17 8.09
N GLY A 86 -12.80 20.26 7.30
CA GLY A 86 -13.07 20.21 5.86
C GLY A 86 -11.87 19.66 5.07
N PHE A 87 -12.14 19.21 3.85
CA PHE A 87 -11.12 18.77 2.89
C PHE A 87 -11.34 19.39 1.53
N HIS A 88 -10.27 19.91 0.91
CA HIS A 88 -10.31 20.50 -0.41
C HIS A 88 -9.14 20.00 -1.28
N SER A 89 -9.44 19.39 -2.42
CA SER A 89 -8.49 19.08 -3.48
C SER A 89 -8.65 20.07 -4.63
N ILE A 90 -7.58 20.81 -4.95
CA ILE A 90 -7.63 21.92 -5.92
C ILE A 90 -7.86 21.37 -7.33
N THR A 91 -7.05 20.44 -7.79
CA THR A 91 -7.08 19.94 -9.18
C THR A 91 -8.39 19.20 -9.50
N GLU A 92 -8.88 18.36 -8.59
CA GLU A 92 -10.11 17.61 -8.77
C GLU A 92 -11.36 18.45 -8.42
N SER A 93 -11.19 19.67 -7.90
CA SER A 93 -12.28 20.56 -7.48
C SER A 93 -13.23 19.91 -6.46
N ILE A 94 -12.71 19.04 -5.59
CA ILE A 94 -13.48 18.37 -4.55
C ILE A 94 -13.36 19.16 -3.25
N ASN A 95 -14.47 19.75 -2.79
CA ASN A 95 -14.53 20.50 -1.54
C ASN A 95 -15.63 19.92 -0.64
N THR A 96 -15.24 19.27 0.46
CA THR A 96 -16.19 18.64 1.40
C THR A 96 -16.92 19.66 2.30
N GLU A 97 -16.62 20.96 2.21
CA GLU A 97 -17.42 21.99 2.86
C GLU A 97 -18.77 22.18 2.16
N THR A 98 -18.88 21.80 0.87
CA THR A 98 -20.12 21.88 0.08
C THR A 98 -20.82 20.52 0.04
N SER A 99 -22.15 20.52 -0.02
CA SER A 99 -22.95 19.28 -0.14
C SER A 99 -22.60 18.51 -1.43
N SER A 100 -22.37 19.21 -2.55
CA SER A 100 -21.96 18.60 -3.81
C SER A 100 -20.57 17.98 -3.74
N GLY A 101 -19.61 18.62 -3.09
CA GLY A 101 -18.27 18.10 -2.90
C GLY A 101 -18.25 16.88 -1.96
N LYS A 102 -19.04 16.89 -0.89
CA LYS A 102 -19.27 15.70 -0.05
C LYS A 102 -19.84 14.53 -0.87
N PHE A 103 -20.90 14.80 -1.62
CA PHE A 103 -21.51 13.78 -2.48
C PHE A 103 -20.48 13.20 -3.46
N MET A 104 -19.76 14.06 -4.18
CA MET A 104 -18.71 13.63 -5.12
C MET A 104 -17.64 12.78 -4.42
N PHE A 105 -17.20 13.16 -3.23
CA PHE A 105 -16.23 12.38 -2.47
C PHE A 105 -16.76 10.99 -2.10
N HIS A 106 -18.01 10.87 -1.68
CA HIS A 106 -18.65 9.58 -1.41
C HIS A 106 -18.82 8.72 -2.67
N VAL A 107 -19.13 9.33 -3.82
CA VAL A 107 -19.19 8.63 -5.11
C VAL A 107 -17.82 8.04 -5.49
N PHE A 108 -16.73 8.80 -5.35
CA PHE A 108 -15.38 8.29 -5.57
C PHE A 108 -15.05 7.14 -4.61
N GLY A 109 -15.51 7.23 -3.35
CA GLY A 109 -15.39 6.17 -2.37
C GLY A 109 -16.06 4.88 -2.80
N ALA A 110 -17.30 4.96 -3.17
CA ALA A 110 -18.10 3.83 -3.63
C ALA A 110 -17.53 3.20 -4.92
N LEU A 111 -17.09 4.03 -5.89
CA LEU A 111 -16.48 3.55 -7.12
C LEU A 111 -15.19 2.76 -6.84
N SER A 112 -14.37 3.24 -5.93
CA SER A 112 -13.12 2.59 -5.54
C SER A 112 -13.34 1.23 -4.87
N GLU A 113 -14.37 1.13 -4.04
CA GLU A 113 -14.77 -0.13 -3.41
C GLU A 113 -15.32 -1.11 -4.45
N PHE A 114 -16.13 -0.62 -5.37
CA PHE A 114 -16.68 -1.41 -6.49
C PHE A 114 -15.56 -1.98 -7.37
N GLU A 115 -14.62 -1.15 -7.84
CA GLU A 115 -13.47 -1.62 -8.63
C GLU A 115 -12.66 -2.70 -7.90
N ARG A 116 -12.43 -2.52 -6.61
CA ARG A 116 -11.72 -3.51 -5.80
C ARG A 116 -12.48 -4.83 -5.70
N ASN A 117 -13.79 -4.79 -5.53
CA ASN A 117 -14.62 -6.00 -5.46
C ASN A 117 -14.61 -6.74 -6.80
N LEU A 118 -14.70 -6.02 -7.93
CA LEU A 118 -14.56 -6.61 -9.26
C LEU A 118 -13.20 -7.30 -9.47
N ILE A 119 -12.10 -6.67 -9.04
CA ILE A 119 -10.77 -7.28 -9.13
C ILE A 119 -10.70 -8.55 -8.27
N LYS A 120 -11.26 -8.51 -7.07
CA LYS A 120 -11.32 -9.68 -6.17
C LYS A 120 -12.12 -10.83 -6.78
N GLU A 121 -13.31 -10.55 -7.33
CA GLU A 121 -14.16 -11.54 -7.99
C GLU A 121 -13.44 -12.18 -9.19
N ARG A 122 -12.84 -11.37 -10.07
CA ARG A 122 -12.06 -11.88 -11.21
C ARG A 122 -10.88 -12.73 -10.77
N THR A 123 -10.20 -12.33 -9.70
CA THR A 123 -9.06 -13.09 -9.16
C THR A 123 -9.52 -14.43 -8.60
N LEU A 124 -10.61 -14.48 -7.84
CA LEU A 124 -11.17 -15.71 -7.30
C LEU A 124 -11.62 -16.66 -8.42
N ALA A 125 -12.37 -16.16 -9.39
CA ALA A 125 -12.79 -16.95 -10.56
C ALA A 125 -11.58 -17.49 -11.35
N GLY A 126 -10.53 -16.67 -11.52
CA GLY A 126 -9.28 -17.09 -12.16
C GLY A 126 -8.54 -18.19 -11.38
N LEU A 127 -8.51 -18.09 -10.05
CA LEU A 127 -7.91 -19.11 -9.17
C LEU A 127 -8.70 -20.42 -9.19
N GLU A 128 -10.04 -20.35 -9.17
CA GLU A 128 -10.91 -21.52 -9.28
C GLU A 128 -10.71 -22.24 -10.63
N ALA A 129 -10.70 -21.50 -11.73
CA ALA A 129 -10.45 -22.04 -13.06
C ALA A 129 -9.03 -22.64 -13.19
N ALA A 130 -8.03 -22.06 -12.55
CA ALA A 130 -6.67 -22.59 -12.50
C ALA A 130 -6.60 -23.91 -11.70
N ARG A 131 -7.27 -23.96 -10.55
CA ARG A 131 -7.37 -25.19 -9.72
C ARG A 131 -8.12 -26.30 -10.44
N ALA A 132 -9.22 -26.00 -11.12
CA ALA A 132 -9.96 -26.97 -11.92
C ALA A 132 -9.12 -27.59 -13.06
N ARG A 133 -8.10 -26.84 -13.55
CA ARG A 133 -7.11 -27.33 -14.52
C ARG A 133 -5.89 -28.01 -13.90
N GLY A 134 -5.92 -28.32 -12.59
CA GLY A 134 -4.83 -28.97 -11.87
C GLY A 134 -3.64 -28.04 -11.53
N ARG A 135 -3.75 -26.73 -11.76
CA ARG A 135 -2.69 -25.80 -11.41
C ARG A 135 -2.77 -25.46 -9.93
N GLN A 136 -1.78 -25.88 -9.17
CA GLN A 136 -1.62 -25.49 -7.77
C GLN A 136 -0.77 -24.22 -7.71
N GLY A 137 -1.30 -23.17 -7.07
CA GLY A 137 -0.55 -21.97 -6.78
C GLY A 137 0.46 -22.22 -5.64
N GLY A 138 1.45 -21.38 -5.56
CA GLY A 138 2.46 -21.46 -4.50
C GLY A 138 3.88 -21.37 -5.06
N ARG A 139 4.85 -21.33 -4.16
CA ARG A 139 6.26 -21.37 -4.55
C ARG A 139 6.59 -22.80 -5.03
N PRO A 140 7.20 -22.94 -6.23
CA PRO A 140 7.65 -24.25 -6.71
C PRO A 140 8.54 -24.95 -5.68
N GLU A 141 8.42 -26.25 -5.60
CA GLU A 141 9.31 -27.05 -4.76
C GLU A 141 10.76 -26.88 -5.21
N LYS A 142 11.65 -26.77 -4.25
CA LYS A 142 13.07 -26.49 -4.51
C LYS A 142 13.84 -27.72 -4.96
N LEU A 143 13.35 -28.92 -4.57
CA LEU A 143 13.95 -30.20 -4.90
C LEU A 143 13.04 -31.00 -5.83
N SER A 144 13.62 -31.64 -6.85
CA SER A 144 12.94 -32.66 -7.65
C SER A 144 12.66 -33.90 -6.78
N ASP A 145 11.77 -34.78 -7.24
CA ASP A 145 11.45 -36.01 -6.50
C ASP A 145 12.67 -36.90 -6.34
N GLU A 146 13.54 -37.00 -7.34
CA GLU A 146 14.83 -37.68 -7.26
C GLU A 146 15.75 -37.08 -6.19
N GLN A 147 15.82 -35.77 -6.11
CA GLN A 147 16.63 -35.09 -5.10
C GLN A 147 16.06 -35.25 -3.68
N LYS A 148 14.74 -35.35 -3.53
CA LYS A 148 14.09 -35.64 -2.25
C LYS A 148 14.45 -37.07 -1.78
N GLU A 149 14.40 -38.04 -2.70
CA GLU A 149 14.75 -39.43 -2.42
C GLU A 149 16.24 -39.62 -2.05
N LEU A 150 17.10 -38.93 -2.81
CA LEU A 150 18.52 -38.87 -2.49
C LEU A 150 18.75 -38.27 -1.08
N ALA A 151 18.08 -37.17 -0.75
CA ALA A 151 18.19 -36.56 0.58
C ALA A 151 17.75 -37.48 1.70
N ARG A 152 16.64 -38.22 1.52
CA ARG A 152 16.16 -39.25 2.50
C ARG A 152 17.14 -40.37 2.67
N THR A 153 17.69 -40.91 1.56
CA THR A 153 18.68 -42.00 1.58
C THR A 153 19.97 -41.58 2.28
N LEU A 154 20.50 -40.40 1.96
CA LEU A 154 21.71 -39.88 2.62
C LEU A 154 21.50 -39.64 4.12
N TYR A 155 20.30 -39.17 4.51
CA TYR A 155 19.95 -38.99 5.91
C TYR A 155 19.81 -40.28 6.67
N ALA A 156 19.17 -41.30 6.09
CA ALA A 156 18.96 -42.61 6.68
C ALA A 156 20.28 -43.37 6.90
N ASN A 157 21.22 -43.24 5.98
CA ASN A 157 22.54 -43.91 6.05
C ASN A 157 23.46 -43.37 7.15
N LYS A 158 23.16 -42.21 7.76
CA LYS A 158 23.92 -41.56 8.85
C LYS A 158 25.44 -41.40 8.58
N LYS A 159 25.91 -41.60 7.34
CA LYS A 159 27.32 -41.44 6.95
C LYS A 159 27.72 -39.98 6.68
N HIS A 160 26.76 -39.10 6.50
CA HIS A 160 26.98 -37.70 6.15
C HIS A 160 26.39 -36.76 7.22
N SER A 161 27.10 -35.66 7.48
CA SER A 161 26.55 -34.63 8.36
C SER A 161 25.40 -33.88 7.66
N ILE A 162 24.46 -33.32 8.44
CA ILE A 162 23.36 -32.49 7.90
C ILE A 162 23.87 -31.39 7.00
N GLN A 163 24.98 -30.73 7.35
CA GLN A 163 25.58 -29.70 6.54
C GLN A 163 26.09 -30.23 5.19
N SER A 164 26.66 -31.43 5.17
CA SER A 164 27.12 -32.09 3.95
C SER A 164 25.94 -32.43 3.04
N ILE A 165 24.86 -33.00 3.58
CA ILE A 165 23.64 -33.32 2.84
C ILE A 165 23.03 -32.04 2.24
N CYS A 166 22.92 -30.95 3.04
CA CYS A 166 22.43 -29.68 2.57
C CYS A 166 23.23 -29.13 1.37
N LYS A 167 24.56 -29.28 1.40
CA LYS A 167 25.43 -28.86 0.27
C LYS A 167 25.21 -29.74 -0.96
N MET A 168 25.08 -31.07 -0.80
CA MET A 168 24.87 -32.00 -1.91
C MET A 168 23.57 -31.77 -2.65
N VAL A 169 22.46 -31.48 -1.91
CA VAL A 169 21.13 -31.29 -2.50
C VAL A 169 20.79 -29.81 -2.74
N GLY A 170 21.67 -28.86 -2.39
CA GLY A 170 21.52 -27.43 -2.70
C GLY A 170 20.41 -26.71 -1.89
N VAL A 171 20.10 -27.18 -0.65
CA VAL A 171 19.06 -26.59 0.20
C VAL A 171 19.58 -26.25 1.59
N GLY A 172 18.87 -25.34 2.27
CA GLY A 172 19.15 -25.03 3.67
C GLY A 172 18.61 -26.10 4.63
N LYS A 173 19.12 -26.11 5.88
CA LYS A 173 18.77 -27.08 6.92
C LYS A 173 17.26 -27.18 7.17
N THR A 174 16.56 -26.07 7.26
CA THR A 174 15.10 -26.02 7.46
C THR A 174 14.34 -26.69 6.32
N THR A 175 14.76 -26.42 5.07
CA THR A 175 14.16 -27.03 3.87
C THR A 175 14.44 -28.52 3.80
N LEU A 176 15.64 -28.95 4.15
CA LEU A 176 16.01 -30.38 4.20
C LEU A 176 15.08 -31.13 5.16
N TYR A 177 14.93 -30.64 6.39
CA TYR A 177 14.05 -31.29 7.38
C TYR A 177 12.59 -31.36 6.97
N LYS A 178 12.09 -30.34 6.23
CA LYS A 178 10.74 -30.39 5.68
C LYS A 178 10.52 -31.57 4.74
N TYR A 179 11.52 -31.94 3.94
CA TYR A 179 11.41 -33.06 3.00
C TYR A 179 11.73 -34.45 3.59
N ILE A 180 12.43 -34.49 4.72
CA ILE A 180 12.74 -35.74 5.42
C ILE A 180 11.58 -36.17 6.33
N ASN A 181 10.88 -35.24 6.95
CA ASN A 181 9.81 -35.47 7.92
C ASN A 181 8.41 -35.59 7.31
N ASN A 182 8.27 -35.33 6.01
CA ASN A 182 7.09 -35.58 5.21
C ASN A 182 7.32 -36.80 4.31
#